data_557bd7da33b38a90d7ebeb6a2dce6413
#
_entry.id   557bd7da33b38a90d7ebeb6a2dce6413
#
_cell.length_a   1.000
_cell.length_b   1.000
_cell.length_c   1.000
_cell.angle_alpha   90.00
_cell.angle_beta   90.00
_cell.angle_gamma   90.00
#
_symmetry.space_group_name_H-M   'P 1'
#
loop_
_entity.id
_entity.type
_entity.pdbx_description
1 polymer ?
#
loop_
_entity_poly.entity_id
_entity_poly.type
_entity_poly.pdbx_seq_one_letter_code
_entity_poly.pdbx_strand_id
1 'polypeptide(L)'
;MLDPSAPIQDDAQRARKPLSLRMTLVIAALCAIAIMWLNEDTYHRTTQTLVQIQHGHATRSTINTVVRRLVEAESGQRGFILTGDRAYLAPYDAALKDIDVLLKRLGANVPRALNESEAMQAFRHLLSQKIGEMALTVRLRQEERAEVVNFVMTSNVGLEQMRAFQLQGDALLAQADAVVAANRAELYRLLNVSRFGLAAGVLAAFFAFFLYVNQTRTLRETDARQKQLLEAERDALESQVRERTARLTELATYLQQAVEDERAHLARELHDELGALLTAAKLNVARVKSKLPKDAVDVTERLQH
;
A
#
# COMPACT_ATOMS: atom_id res chain seq x y z
N MET A 1 -55.21 13.47 29.17
CA MET A 1 -54.45 14.71 28.98
C MET A 1 -53.00 14.27 28.85
N LEU A 2 -52.58 13.85 27.68
CA LEU A 2 -51.26 13.34 27.34
C LEU A 2 -50.53 14.45 26.56
N ASP A 3 -49.40 14.86 27.08
CA ASP A 3 -48.53 15.92 26.54
C ASP A 3 -47.81 15.41 25.27
N PRO A 4 -47.96 16.03 24.11
CA PRO A 4 -47.35 15.59 22.85
C PRO A 4 -46.10 16.41 22.52
N SER A 5 -45.14 16.55 23.43
CA SER A 5 -43.89 17.23 23.16
C SER A 5 -42.66 16.43 23.61
N ALA A 6 -42.56 15.19 23.13
CA ALA A 6 -41.29 14.47 23.20
C ALA A 6 -40.52 14.70 21.88
N PRO A 7 -39.26 15.16 21.91
CA PRO A 7 -38.46 15.33 20.71
C PRO A 7 -37.90 13.97 20.24
N ILE A 8 -38.64 13.32 19.31
CA ILE A 8 -38.12 12.20 18.55
C ILE A 8 -37.36 12.80 17.37
N GLN A 9 -36.12 13.19 17.52
CA GLN A 9 -35.25 13.53 16.37
C GLN A 9 -33.80 13.81 16.77
N ASP A 10 -33.16 12.94 17.59
CA ASP A 10 -31.71 13.13 17.81
C ASP A 10 -30.85 11.85 17.70
N ASP A 11 -31.43 10.69 17.37
CA ASP A 11 -30.64 9.45 17.24
C ASP A 11 -30.21 9.11 15.80
N ALA A 12 -30.67 9.83 14.80
CA ALA A 12 -30.29 9.61 13.39
C ALA A 12 -29.05 10.42 12.94
N GLN A 13 -28.56 11.34 13.76
CA GLN A 13 -27.41 12.20 13.44
C GLN A 13 -26.11 11.82 14.17
N ARG A 14 -26.01 10.67 14.79
CA ARG A 14 -24.68 10.05 15.00
C ARG A 14 -24.15 9.49 13.69
N ALA A 15 -24.26 10.23 12.62
CA ALA A 15 -23.53 10.03 11.38
C ALA A 15 -22.04 9.99 11.73
N ARG A 16 -21.46 8.81 11.59
CA ARG A 16 -20.03 8.50 11.68
C ARG A 16 -19.27 9.68 11.08
N LYS A 17 -18.52 10.42 11.93
CA LYS A 17 -17.64 11.49 11.44
C LYS A 17 -16.82 10.89 10.31
N PRO A 18 -16.89 11.44 9.09
CA PRO A 18 -16.12 10.88 7.98
C PRO A 18 -14.66 10.85 8.40
N LEU A 19 -14.00 9.70 8.25
CA LEU A 19 -12.56 9.61 8.46
C LEU A 19 -11.92 10.77 7.71
N SER A 20 -11.10 11.57 8.38
CA SER A 20 -10.47 12.70 7.70
C SER A 20 -9.69 12.16 6.49
N LEU A 21 -9.70 12.85 5.35
CA LEU A 21 -8.99 12.47 4.12
C LEU A 21 -7.52 12.08 4.40
N ARG A 22 -6.89 12.77 5.37
CA ARG A 22 -5.53 12.47 5.83
C ARG A 22 -5.42 11.08 6.47
N MET A 23 -6.43 10.66 7.22
CA MET A 23 -6.44 9.37 7.91
C MET A 23 -6.65 8.20 6.95
N THR A 24 -7.47 8.35 5.90
CA THR A 24 -7.62 7.35 4.83
C THR A 24 -6.32 7.16 4.03
N LEU A 25 -5.61 8.25 3.72
CA LEU A 25 -4.31 8.20 3.05
C LEU A 25 -3.24 7.53 3.91
N VAL A 26 -3.20 7.84 5.22
CA VAL A 26 -2.25 7.21 6.15
C VAL A 26 -2.51 5.70 6.25
N ILE A 27 -3.77 5.29 6.38
CA ILE A 27 -4.14 3.86 6.42
C ILE A 27 -3.74 3.16 5.11
N ALA A 28 -4.03 3.76 3.95
CA ALA A 28 -3.64 3.21 2.66
C ALA A 28 -2.11 3.06 2.53
N ALA A 29 -1.35 4.05 2.98
CA ALA A 29 0.12 3.99 2.98
C ALA A 29 0.66 2.89 3.91
N LEU A 30 0.11 2.75 5.11
CA LEU A 30 0.48 1.68 6.04
C LEU A 30 0.17 0.29 5.49
N CYS A 31 -1.00 0.13 4.84
CA CYS A 31 -1.35 -1.12 4.16
C CYS A 31 -0.36 -1.44 3.02
N ALA A 32 0.01 -0.47 2.21
CA ALA A 32 0.97 -0.65 1.12
C ALA A 32 2.35 -1.08 1.65
N ILE A 33 2.84 -0.45 2.73
CA ILE A 33 4.11 -0.81 3.38
C ILE A 33 4.04 -2.23 3.96
N ALA A 34 2.94 -2.59 4.62
CA ALA A 34 2.75 -3.93 5.18
C ALA A 34 2.74 -5.01 4.09
N ILE A 35 2.09 -4.75 2.95
CA ILE A 35 2.07 -5.67 1.79
C ILE A 35 3.47 -5.80 1.19
N MET A 36 4.19 -4.70 1.04
CA MET A 36 5.56 -4.70 0.52
C MET A 36 6.48 -5.52 1.42
N TRP A 37 6.40 -5.32 2.75
CA TRP A 37 7.19 -6.08 3.72
C TRP A 37 6.85 -7.58 3.70
N LEU A 38 5.56 -7.94 3.66
CA LEU A 38 5.12 -9.33 3.57
C LEU A 38 5.61 -10.00 2.28
N ASN A 39 5.59 -9.30 1.16
CA ASN A 39 6.07 -9.81 -0.12
C ASN A 39 7.58 -10.04 -0.10
N GLU A 40 8.35 -9.14 0.50
CA GLU A 40 9.81 -9.25 0.63
C GLU A 40 10.21 -10.45 1.52
N ASP A 41 9.57 -10.60 2.69
CA ASP A 41 9.81 -11.75 3.57
C ASP A 41 9.48 -13.08 2.87
N THR A 42 8.35 -13.13 2.16
CA THR A 42 7.95 -14.33 1.39
C THR A 42 8.93 -14.63 0.26
N TYR A 43 9.45 -13.63 -0.44
CA TYR A 43 10.45 -13.79 -1.49
C TYR A 43 11.74 -14.42 -0.95
N HIS A 44 12.26 -13.90 0.17
CA HIS A 44 13.47 -14.44 0.80
C HIS A 44 13.29 -15.90 1.25
N ARG A 45 12.18 -16.22 1.89
CA ARG A 45 11.88 -17.60 2.31
C ARG A 45 11.71 -18.55 1.12
N THR A 46 11.03 -18.12 0.08
CA THR A 46 10.85 -18.89 -1.16
C THR A 46 12.19 -19.22 -1.80
N THR A 47 13.08 -18.24 -1.90
CA THR A 47 14.42 -18.45 -2.49
C THR A 47 15.25 -19.45 -1.67
N GLN A 48 15.21 -19.35 -0.34
CA GLN A 48 15.89 -20.31 0.54
C GLN A 48 15.34 -21.74 0.38
N THR A 49 14.01 -21.88 0.32
CA THR A 49 13.35 -23.18 0.15
C THR A 49 13.70 -23.80 -1.21
N LEU A 50 13.78 -23.01 -2.29
CA LEU A 50 14.23 -23.50 -3.60
C LEU A 50 15.65 -24.03 -3.59
N VAL A 51 16.57 -23.35 -2.91
CA VAL A 51 17.95 -23.81 -2.73
C VAL A 51 17.99 -25.14 -1.99
N GLN A 52 17.18 -25.29 -0.93
CA GLN A 52 17.10 -26.57 -0.17
C GLN A 52 16.55 -27.71 -1.03
N ILE A 53 15.56 -27.46 -1.89
CA ILE A 53 15.03 -28.45 -2.82
C ILE A 53 16.12 -28.88 -3.81
N GLN A 54 16.91 -27.94 -4.36
CA GLN A 54 18.02 -28.24 -5.25
C GLN A 54 19.09 -29.10 -4.57
N HIS A 55 19.46 -28.77 -3.33
CA HIS A 55 20.40 -29.57 -2.54
C HIS A 55 19.85 -30.98 -2.27
N GLY A 56 18.56 -31.13 -1.99
CA GLY A 56 17.92 -32.42 -1.82
C GLY A 56 17.99 -33.29 -3.10
N HIS A 57 17.71 -32.71 -4.25
CA HIS A 57 17.84 -33.42 -5.53
C HIS A 57 19.30 -33.82 -5.85
N ALA A 58 20.26 -32.93 -5.61
CA ALA A 58 21.69 -33.22 -5.78
C ALA A 58 22.14 -34.35 -4.86
N THR A 59 21.70 -34.35 -3.60
CA THR A 59 21.97 -35.40 -2.63
C THR A 59 21.45 -36.74 -3.09
N ARG A 60 20.17 -36.81 -3.49
CA ARG A 60 19.54 -38.01 -4.04
C ARG A 60 20.30 -38.56 -5.24
N SER A 61 20.63 -37.70 -6.21
CA SER A 61 21.39 -38.07 -7.40
C SER A 61 22.76 -38.64 -7.04
N THR A 62 23.44 -38.05 -6.06
CA THR A 62 24.76 -38.50 -5.60
C THR A 62 24.68 -39.86 -4.95
N ILE A 63 23.70 -40.08 -4.02
CA ILE A 63 23.49 -41.39 -3.37
C ILE A 63 23.22 -42.48 -4.41
N ASN A 64 22.29 -42.27 -5.34
CA ASN A 64 22.00 -43.21 -6.42
C ASN A 64 23.24 -43.53 -7.25
N THR A 65 24.07 -42.53 -7.54
CA THR A 65 25.30 -42.73 -8.29
C THR A 65 26.33 -43.56 -7.50
N VAL A 66 26.46 -43.32 -6.18
CA VAL A 66 27.32 -44.15 -5.33
C VAL A 66 26.88 -45.61 -5.31
N VAL A 67 25.55 -45.84 -5.16
CA VAL A 67 25.02 -47.24 -5.21
C VAL A 67 25.34 -47.91 -6.53
N ARG A 68 25.09 -47.23 -7.65
CA ARG A 68 25.38 -47.76 -8.99
C ARG A 68 26.87 -48.05 -9.20
N ARG A 69 27.76 -47.11 -8.76
CA ARG A 69 29.21 -47.30 -8.91
C ARG A 69 29.71 -48.47 -8.04
N LEU A 70 29.11 -48.69 -6.86
CA LEU A 70 29.48 -49.86 -6.05
C LEU A 70 29.07 -51.17 -6.73
N VAL A 71 27.90 -51.24 -7.38
CA VAL A 71 27.48 -52.41 -8.16
C VAL A 71 28.41 -52.65 -9.35
N GLU A 72 28.84 -51.57 -10.06
CA GLU A 72 29.83 -51.66 -11.14
C GLU A 72 31.18 -52.17 -10.64
N ALA A 73 31.64 -51.68 -9.47
CA ALA A 73 32.86 -52.19 -8.82
C ALA A 73 32.76 -53.68 -8.47
N GLU A 74 31.63 -54.09 -7.86
CA GLU A 74 31.40 -55.50 -7.52
C GLU A 74 31.38 -56.38 -8.78
N SER A 75 30.76 -55.92 -9.89
CA SER A 75 30.77 -56.65 -11.16
C SER A 75 32.18 -56.81 -11.72
N GLY A 76 33.00 -55.76 -11.69
CA GLY A 76 34.41 -55.82 -12.09
C GLY A 76 35.23 -56.76 -11.18
N GLN A 77 35.07 -56.67 -9.86
CA GLN A 77 35.69 -57.59 -8.89
C GLN A 77 35.35 -59.04 -9.19
N ARG A 78 34.05 -59.38 -9.34
CA ARG A 78 33.61 -60.76 -9.65
C ARG A 78 34.17 -61.26 -10.99
N GLY A 79 34.19 -60.42 -12.04
CA GLY A 79 34.80 -60.74 -13.33
C GLY A 79 36.28 -61.10 -13.16
N PHE A 80 37.04 -60.30 -12.43
CA PHE A 80 38.45 -60.61 -12.12
C PHE A 80 38.66 -61.90 -11.32
N ILE A 81 37.84 -62.12 -10.29
CA ILE A 81 37.94 -63.32 -9.44
C ILE A 81 37.70 -64.56 -10.26
N LEU A 82 36.69 -64.59 -11.15
CA LEU A 82 36.30 -65.73 -11.95
C LEU A 82 37.30 -66.00 -13.09
N THR A 83 37.78 -65.00 -13.81
CA THR A 83 38.61 -65.16 -15.01
C THR A 83 40.10 -65.03 -14.72
N GLY A 84 40.50 -64.27 -13.72
CA GLY A 84 41.89 -63.85 -13.50
C GLY A 84 42.36 -62.75 -14.48
N ASP A 85 41.48 -62.28 -15.37
CA ASP A 85 41.82 -61.24 -16.35
C ASP A 85 41.81 -59.85 -15.72
N ARG A 86 42.97 -59.19 -15.74
CA ARG A 86 43.17 -57.84 -15.19
C ARG A 86 42.35 -56.75 -15.87
N ALA A 87 41.84 -57.03 -17.08
CA ALA A 87 40.98 -56.10 -17.76
C ALA A 87 39.72 -55.72 -16.93
N TYR A 88 39.23 -56.62 -16.09
CA TYR A 88 38.09 -56.36 -15.18
C TYR A 88 38.44 -55.47 -14.01
N LEU A 89 39.74 -55.25 -13.69
CA LEU A 89 40.16 -54.33 -12.63
C LEU A 89 40.05 -52.84 -13.05
N ALA A 90 40.11 -52.53 -14.37
CA ALA A 90 40.01 -51.16 -14.83
C ALA A 90 38.65 -50.49 -14.46
N PRO A 91 37.47 -51.11 -14.75
CA PRO A 91 36.18 -50.56 -14.28
C PRO A 91 36.02 -50.60 -12.75
N TYR A 92 36.61 -51.59 -12.04
CA TYR A 92 36.64 -51.67 -10.59
C TYR A 92 37.36 -50.46 -9.99
N ASP A 93 38.57 -50.17 -10.42
CA ASP A 93 39.38 -49.06 -9.93
C ASP A 93 38.74 -47.69 -10.27
N ALA A 94 38.18 -47.53 -11.47
CA ALA A 94 37.47 -46.34 -11.87
C ALA A 94 36.24 -46.08 -11.00
N ALA A 95 35.45 -47.12 -10.72
CA ALA A 95 34.27 -47.01 -9.87
C ALA A 95 34.62 -46.62 -8.41
N LEU A 96 35.68 -47.19 -7.83
CA LEU A 96 36.15 -46.83 -6.49
C LEU A 96 36.64 -45.38 -6.45
N LYS A 97 37.37 -44.93 -7.46
CA LYS A 97 37.80 -43.51 -7.57
C LYS A 97 36.61 -42.54 -7.65
N ASP A 98 35.60 -42.91 -8.44
CA ASP A 98 34.37 -42.10 -8.58
C ASP A 98 33.62 -42.05 -7.25
N ILE A 99 33.53 -43.16 -6.51
CA ILE A 99 32.90 -43.22 -5.18
C ILE A 99 33.59 -42.27 -4.18
N ASP A 100 34.93 -42.19 -4.16
CA ASP A 100 35.66 -41.26 -3.30
C ASP A 100 35.32 -39.79 -3.60
N VAL A 101 35.26 -39.43 -4.87
CA VAL A 101 34.85 -38.06 -5.32
C VAL A 101 33.40 -37.76 -4.94
N LEU A 102 32.51 -38.76 -5.12
CA LEU A 102 31.08 -38.59 -4.79
C LEU A 102 30.85 -38.44 -3.29
N LEU A 103 31.58 -39.18 -2.46
CA LEU A 103 31.52 -39.04 -1.00
C LEU A 103 32.00 -37.67 -0.52
N LYS A 104 33.05 -37.13 -1.12
CA LYS A 104 33.53 -35.78 -0.82
C LYS A 104 32.46 -34.73 -1.20
N ARG A 105 31.83 -34.86 -2.38
CA ARG A 105 30.72 -34.00 -2.80
C ARG A 105 29.51 -34.13 -1.88
N LEU A 106 29.18 -35.34 -1.45
CA LEU A 106 28.11 -35.62 -0.53
C LEU A 106 28.33 -34.88 0.80
N GLY A 107 29.56 -34.91 1.34
CA GLY A 107 29.91 -34.21 2.58
C GLY A 107 29.77 -32.67 2.48
N ALA A 108 30.03 -32.10 1.28
CA ALA A 108 30.01 -30.67 1.09
C ALA A 108 28.58 -30.09 0.82
N ASN A 109 27.70 -30.87 0.20
CA ASN A 109 26.43 -30.38 -0.34
C ASN A 109 25.19 -30.85 0.45
N VAL A 110 25.34 -31.83 1.34
CA VAL A 110 24.23 -32.39 2.12
C VAL A 110 23.91 -31.47 3.30
N PRO A 111 22.63 -31.19 3.58
CA PRO A 111 22.23 -30.49 4.79
C PRO A 111 22.83 -31.17 6.05
N ARG A 112 23.33 -30.36 6.98
CA ARG A 112 24.04 -30.84 8.17
C ARG A 112 23.25 -31.91 8.93
N ALA A 113 21.94 -31.68 9.09
CA ALA A 113 21.05 -32.64 9.77
C ALA A 113 21.02 -34.03 9.11
N LEU A 114 21.04 -34.10 7.77
CA LEU A 114 21.09 -35.38 7.06
C LEU A 114 22.50 -35.97 7.05
N ASN A 115 23.53 -35.14 6.99
CA ASN A 115 24.92 -35.58 7.00
C ASN A 115 25.32 -36.22 8.35
N GLU A 116 24.77 -35.74 9.45
CA GLU A 116 24.98 -36.24 10.83
C GLU A 116 23.97 -37.33 11.21
N SER A 117 23.00 -37.67 10.35
CA SER A 117 22.01 -38.71 10.63
C SER A 117 22.61 -40.10 10.80
N GLU A 118 21.99 -40.91 11.64
CA GLU A 118 22.37 -42.31 11.81
C GLU A 118 22.33 -43.08 10.49
N ALA A 119 21.34 -42.76 9.62
CA ALA A 119 21.20 -43.38 8.33
C ALA A 119 22.40 -43.11 7.42
N MET A 120 22.92 -41.88 7.40
CA MET A 120 24.10 -41.49 6.61
C MET A 120 25.37 -42.15 7.17
N GLN A 121 25.50 -42.23 8.50
CA GLN A 121 26.62 -42.89 9.14
C GLN A 121 26.61 -44.40 8.84
N ALA A 122 25.46 -45.06 8.97
CA ALA A 122 25.29 -46.48 8.63
C ALA A 122 25.57 -46.71 7.11
N PHE A 123 25.11 -45.86 6.22
CA PHE A 123 25.41 -45.95 4.79
C PHE A 123 26.92 -45.89 4.51
N ARG A 124 27.65 -44.94 5.12
CA ARG A 124 29.11 -44.83 4.98
C ARG A 124 29.84 -46.03 5.55
N HIS A 125 29.37 -46.54 6.68
CA HIS A 125 29.96 -47.71 7.34
C HIS A 125 29.82 -48.96 6.48
N LEU A 126 28.59 -49.25 5.99
CA LEU A 126 28.34 -50.40 5.10
C LEU A 126 29.09 -50.28 3.77
N LEU A 127 29.18 -49.06 3.20
CA LEU A 127 29.99 -48.81 2.01
C LEU A 127 31.48 -49.14 2.24
N SER A 128 32.04 -48.68 3.38
CA SER A 128 33.44 -48.95 3.74
C SER A 128 33.69 -50.43 3.96
N GLN A 129 32.76 -51.12 4.62
CA GLN A 129 32.85 -52.58 4.83
C GLN A 129 32.84 -53.32 3.48
N LYS A 130 31.93 -52.95 2.56
CA LYS A 130 31.84 -53.61 1.25
C LYS A 130 33.07 -53.36 0.39
N ILE A 131 33.58 -52.11 0.38
CA ILE A 131 34.82 -51.78 -0.33
C ILE A 131 36.01 -52.59 0.27
N GLY A 132 36.08 -52.71 1.58
CA GLY A 132 37.13 -53.48 2.26
C GLY A 132 37.08 -54.98 1.90
N GLU A 133 35.88 -55.57 1.87
CA GLU A 133 35.69 -57.00 1.43
C GLU A 133 36.13 -57.21 -0.01
N MET A 134 35.71 -56.29 -0.93
CA MET A 134 36.10 -56.37 -2.34
C MET A 134 37.62 -56.22 -2.52
N ALA A 135 38.25 -55.29 -1.81
CA ALA A 135 39.69 -55.08 -1.87
C ALA A 135 40.47 -56.31 -1.36
N LEU A 136 39.98 -56.94 -0.28
CA LEU A 136 40.59 -58.15 0.27
C LEU A 136 40.52 -59.29 -0.73
N THR A 137 39.36 -59.56 -1.35
CA THR A 137 39.19 -60.67 -2.28
C THR A 137 39.97 -60.46 -3.59
N VAL A 138 40.07 -59.24 -4.11
CA VAL A 138 40.94 -58.87 -5.26
C VAL A 138 42.39 -59.16 -4.90
N ARG A 139 42.87 -58.75 -3.72
CA ARG A 139 44.24 -58.97 -3.28
C ARG A 139 44.54 -60.46 -3.14
N LEU A 140 43.68 -61.23 -2.47
CA LEU A 140 43.85 -62.68 -2.32
C LEU A 140 43.92 -63.40 -3.66
N ARG A 141 43.13 -62.96 -4.68
CA ARG A 141 43.20 -63.50 -6.02
C ARG A 141 44.52 -63.19 -6.73
N GLN A 142 45.03 -61.96 -6.54
CA GLN A 142 46.35 -61.54 -7.05
C GLN A 142 47.50 -62.31 -6.44
N GLU A 143 47.35 -62.72 -5.18
CA GLU A 143 48.32 -63.56 -4.44
C GLU A 143 48.13 -65.05 -4.74
N GLU A 144 47.30 -65.43 -5.72
CA GLU A 144 46.99 -66.81 -6.13
C GLU A 144 46.43 -67.72 -5.04
N ARG A 145 45.84 -67.17 -3.98
CA ARG A 145 45.21 -67.89 -2.87
C ARG A 145 43.77 -68.30 -3.22
N ALA A 146 43.59 -69.12 -4.23
CA ALA A 146 42.30 -69.50 -4.78
C ALA A 146 41.37 -70.18 -3.73
N GLU A 147 41.89 -71.02 -2.81
CA GLU A 147 41.07 -71.68 -1.82
C GLU A 147 40.43 -70.69 -0.85
N VAL A 148 41.16 -69.65 -0.41
CA VAL A 148 40.67 -68.63 0.49
C VAL A 148 39.63 -67.74 -0.22
N VAL A 149 39.87 -67.43 -1.52
CA VAL A 149 38.92 -66.69 -2.34
C VAL A 149 37.61 -67.44 -2.46
N ASN A 150 37.67 -68.75 -2.79
CA ASN A 150 36.48 -69.59 -2.90
C ASN A 150 35.73 -69.68 -1.58
N PHE A 151 36.40 -69.77 -0.43
CA PHE A 151 35.78 -69.76 0.87
C PHE A 151 35.04 -68.43 1.13
N VAL A 152 35.66 -67.29 0.84
CA VAL A 152 35.01 -65.96 1.03
C VAL A 152 33.82 -65.84 0.10
N MET A 153 33.94 -66.27 -1.17
CA MET A 153 32.84 -66.17 -2.17
C MET A 153 31.66 -67.10 -1.83
N THR A 154 31.92 -68.29 -1.23
CA THR A 154 30.85 -69.21 -0.85
C THR A 154 30.22 -68.89 0.51
N SER A 155 30.85 -68.06 1.31
CA SER A 155 30.31 -67.64 2.64
C SER A 155 29.09 -66.73 2.59
N ASN A 156 28.66 -66.26 1.43
CA ASN A 156 27.57 -65.30 1.20
C ASN A 156 27.74 -63.95 1.89
N VAL A 157 28.83 -63.69 2.61
CA VAL A 157 29.09 -62.44 3.33
C VAL A 157 29.00 -61.21 2.37
N GLY A 158 29.64 -61.33 1.21
CA GLY A 158 29.57 -60.24 0.19
C GLY A 158 28.17 -59.95 -0.30
N LEU A 159 27.32 -60.97 -0.44
CA LEU A 159 25.91 -60.80 -0.86
C LEU A 159 25.09 -60.12 0.24
N GLU A 160 25.26 -60.55 1.52
CA GLU A 160 24.58 -59.95 2.64
C GLU A 160 24.97 -58.49 2.87
N GLN A 161 26.27 -58.17 2.77
CA GLN A 161 26.76 -56.79 2.83
C GLN A 161 26.19 -55.91 1.69
N MET A 162 26.13 -56.41 0.48
CA MET A 162 25.54 -55.65 -0.65
C MET A 162 24.04 -55.41 -0.45
N ARG A 163 23.28 -56.43 0.03
CA ARG A 163 21.86 -56.27 0.35
C ARG A 163 21.66 -55.26 1.49
N ALA A 164 22.44 -55.33 2.57
CA ALA A 164 22.37 -54.38 3.66
C ALA A 164 22.67 -52.95 3.18
N PHE A 165 23.68 -52.78 2.34
CA PHE A 165 24.04 -51.51 1.75
C PHE A 165 22.91 -50.93 0.86
N GLN A 166 22.31 -51.76 -0.02
CA GLN A 166 21.17 -51.32 -0.86
C GLN A 166 19.97 -50.93 -0.03
N LEU A 167 19.58 -51.73 0.97
CA LEU A 167 18.46 -51.37 1.87
C LEU A 167 18.73 -50.08 2.63
N GLN A 168 19.95 -49.84 3.07
CA GLN A 168 20.31 -48.57 3.73
C GLN A 168 20.33 -47.40 2.76
N GLY A 169 20.76 -47.63 1.50
CA GLY A 169 20.70 -46.67 0.44
C GLY A 169 19.25 -46.23 0.13
N ASP A 170 18.32 -47.20 0.01
CA ASP A 170 16.90 -46.95 -0.21
C ASP A 170 16.26 -46.20 0.96
N ALA A 171 16.61 -46.57 2.23
CA ALA A 171 16.14 -45.84 3.41
C ALA A 171 16.64 -44.39 3.44
N LEU A 172 17.89 -44.15 3.06
CA LEU A 172 18.47 -42.82 2.98
C LEU A 172 17.83 -41.96 1.82
N LEU A 173 17.56 -42.61 0.71
CA LEU A 173 16.82 -41.98 -0.41
C LEU A 173 15.41 -41.60 0.00
N ALA A 174 14.71 -42.48 0.72
CA ALA A 174 13.36 -42.16 1.25
C ALA A 174 13.39 -40.98 2.21
N GLN A 175 14.40 -40.87 3.08
CA GLN A 175 14.57 -39.69 3.93
C GLN A 175 14.86 -38.42 3.13
N ALA A 176 15.71 -38.49 2.13
CA ALA A 176 15.98 -37.34 1.25
C ALA A 176 14.73 -36.91 0.47
N ASP A 177 13.92 -37.85 -0.01
CA ASP A 177 12.66 -37.59 -0.69
C ASP A 177 11.62 -36.95 0.26
N ALA A 178 11.56 -37.41 1.51
CA ALA A 178 10.68 -36.81 2.53
C ALA A 178 11.04 -35.34 2.81
N VAL A 179 12.33 -35.01 2.91
CA VAL A 179 12.82 -33.63 3.07
C VAL A 179 12.44 -32.77 1.85
N VAL A 180 12.63 -33.27 0.63
CA VAL A 180 12.25 -32.57 -0.61
C VAL A 180 10.73 -32.35 -0.67
N ALA A 181 9.94 -33.37 -0.30
CA ALA A 181 8.47 -33.25 -0.27
C ALA A 181 7.99 -32.23 0.76
N ALA A 182 8.57 -32.21 1.96
CA ALA A 182 8.26 -31.21 2.97
C ALA A 182 8.60 -29.78 2.51
N ASN A 183 9.77 -29.58 1.91
CA ASN A 183 10.17 -28.29 1.37
C ASN A 183 9.28 -27.84 0.19
N ARG A 184 8.82 -28.78 -0.64
CA ARG A 184 7.83 -28.46 -1.71
C ARG A 184 6.48 -28.03 -1.10
N ALA A 185 6.00 -28.72 -0.08
CA ALA A 185 4.75 -28.35 0.59
C ALA A 185 4.86 -26.95 1.21
N GLU A 186 5.97 -26.63 1.85
CA GLU A 186 6.22 -25.28 2.40
C GLU A 186 6.31 -24.22 1.28
N LEU A 187 6.96 -24.52 0.15
CA LEU A 187 6.98 -23.64 -1.01
C LEU A 187 5.57 -23.31 -1.49
N TYR A 188 4.71 -24.30 -1.67
CA TYR A 188 3.32 -24.07 -2.08
C TYR A 188 2.54 -23.25 -1.06
N ARG A 189 2.77 -23.48 0.24
CA ARG A 189 2.18 -22.67 1.30
C ARG A 189 2.60 -21.22 1.21
N LEU A 190 3.90 -20.94 1.07
CA LEU A 190 4.44 -19.59 0.91
C LEU A 190 3.86 -18.88 -0.32
N LEU A 191 3.80 -19.57 -1.46
CA LEU A 191 3.21 -19.03 -2.70
C LEU A 191 1.72 -18.70 -2.54
N ASN A 192 0.96 -19.56 -1.86
CA ASN A 192 -0.45 -19.30 -1.58
C ASN A 192 -0.63 -18.11 -0.64
N VAL A 193 0.15 -18.01 0.44
CA VAL A 193 0.12 -16.85 1.34
C VAL A 193 0.43 -15.56 0.59
N SER A 194 1.45 -15.55 -0.26
CA SER A 194 1.79 -14.40 -1.10
C SER A 194 0.65 -14.04 -2.05
N ARG A 195 0.04 -15.02 -2.73
CA ARG A 195 -1.08 -14.82 -3.64
C ARG A 195 -2.30 -14.21 -2.95
N PHE A 196 -2.70 -14.77 -1.80
CA PHE A 196 -3.83 -14.25 -1.04
C PHE A 196 -3.52 -12.89 -0.40
N GLY A 197 -2.29 -12.70 0.08
CA GLY A 197 -1.83 -11.41 0.59
C GLY A 197 -1.90 -10.31 -0.46
N LEU A 198 -1.42 -10.59 -1.68
CA LEU A 198 -1.50 -9.66 -2.80
C LEU A 198 -2.95 -9.35 -3.20
N ALA A 199 -3.81 -10.39 -3.32
CA ALA A 199 -5.22 -10.21 -3.63
C ALA A 199 -5.95 -9.37 -2.57
N ALA A 200 -5.71 -9.63 -1.28
CA ALA A 200 -6.25 -8.83 -0.19
C ALA A 200 -5.77 -7.38 -0.25
N GLY A 201 -4.51 -7.15 -0.58
CA GLY A 201 -3.93 -5.82 -0.75
C GLY A 201 -4.57 -5.04 -1.90
N VAL A 202 -4.77 -5.67 -3.04
CA VAL A 202 -5.47 -5.07 -4.19
C VAL A 202 -6.91 -4.70 -3.82
N LEU A 203 -7.64 -5.61 -3.15
CA LEU A 203 -9.00 -5.33 -2.68
C LEU A 203 -9.02 -4.16 -1.67
N ALA A 204 -8.08 -4.12 -0.73
CA ALA A 204 -7.98 -3.01 0.23
C ALA A 204 -7.68 -1.67 -0.47
N ALA A 205 -6.82 -1.66 -1.49
CA ALA A 205 -6.53 -0.48 -2.30
C ALA A 205 -7.76 0.00 -3.07
N PHE A 206 -8.52 -0.90 -3.70
CA PHE A 206 -9.79 -0.58 -4.36
C PHE A 206 -10.81 -0.02 -3.38
N PHE A 207 -10.92 -0.61 -2.19
CA PHE A 207 -11.84 -0.14 -1.16
C PHE A 207 -11.45 1.26 -0.64
N ALA A 208 -10.16 1.49 -0.40
CA ALA A 208 -9.66 2.81 -0.02
C ALA A 208 -9.91 3.85 -1.12
N PHE A 209 -9.68 3.49 -2.38
CA PHE A 209 -9.99 4.35 -3.53
C PHE A 209 -11.50 4.66 -3.63
N PHE A 210 -12.35 3.66 -3.44
CA PHE A 210 -13.80 3.85 -3.41
C PHE A 210 -14.23 4.82 -2.31
N LEU A 211 -13.70 4.64 -1.10
CA LEU A 211 -13.97 5.56 0.02
C LEU A 211 -13.49 6.98 -0.30
N TYR A 212 -12.31 7.13 -0.89
CA TYR A 212 -11.77 8.42 -1.32
C TYR A 212 -12.68 9.12 -2.33
N VAL A 213 -13.10 8.41 -3.37
CA VAL A 213 -14.02 8.97 -4.40
C VAL A 213 -15.36 9.36 -3.79
N ASN A 214 -15.92 8.51 -2.94
CA ASN A 214 -17.21 8.80 -2.27
C ASN A 214 -17.10 10.03 -1.36
N GLN A 215 -16.03 10.16 -0.60
CA GLN A 215 -15.78 11.31 0.28
C GLN A 215 -15.58 12.62 -0.51
N THR A 216 -14.87 12.57 -1.63
CA THR A 216 -14.66 13.75 -2.47
C THR A 216 -15.96 14.20 -3.18
N ARG A 217 -16.85 13.28 -3.51
CA ARG A 217 -18.19 13.61 -4.05
C ARG A 217 -19.03 14.35 -3.02
N THR A 218 -19.11 13.85 -1.79
CA THR A 218 -19.89 14.50 -0.72
C THR A 218 -19.36 15.89 -0.37
N LEU A 219 -18.05 16.10 -0.35
CA LEU A 219 -17.44 17.41 -0.15
C LEU A 219 -17.80 18.40 -1.26
N ARG A 220 -17.73 17.97 -2.53
CA ARG A 220 -18.11 18.82 -3.67
C ARG A 220 -19.58 19.23 -3.65
N GLU A 221 -20.46 18.33 -3.23
CA GLU A 221 -21.90 18.63 -3.11
C GLU A 221 -22.18 19.64 -1.99
N THR A 222 -21.49 19.54 -0.86
CA THR A 222 -21.62 20.52 0.24
C THR A 222 -21.08 21.89 -0.15
N ASP A 223 -19.92 21.93 -0.82
CA ASP A 223 -19.33 23.18 -1.31
C ASP A 223 -20.23 23.86 -2.35
N ALA A 224 -20.82 23.08 -3.27
CA ALA A 224 -21.75 23.60 -4.26
C ALA A 224 -23.01 24.20 -3.62
N ARG A 225 -23.58 23.53 -2.60
CA ARG A 225 -24.73 24.05 -1.85
C ARG A 225 -24.40 25.32 -1.08
N GLN A 226 -23.23 25.38 -0.43
CA GLN A 226 -22.79 26.59 0.28
C GLN A 226 -22.62 27.78 -0.68
N LYS A 227 -22.02 27.56 -1.87
CA LYS A 227 -21.91 28.61 -2.87
C LYS A 227 -23.25 29.12 -3.33
N GLN A 228 -24.21 28.25 -3.62
CA GLN A 228 -25.57 28.64 -4.01
C GLN A 228 -26.29 29.48 -2.91
N LEU A 229 -26.13 29.08 -1.62
CA LEU A 229 -26.70 29.85 -0.52
C LEU A 229 -26.06 31.23 -0.38
N LEU A 230 -24.73 31.32 -0.49
CA LEU A 230 -24.03 32.62 -0.46
C LEU A 230 -24.38 33.51 -1.62
N GLU A 231 -24.55 32.97 -2.85
CA GLU A 231 -25.01 33.73 -4.02
C GLU A 231 -26.43 34.25 -3.80
N ALA A 232 -27.35 33.42 -3.30
CA ALA A 232 -28.73 33.86 -3.02
C ALA A 232 -28.78 34.92 -1.92
N GLU A 233 -27.99 34.84 -0.86
CA GLU A 233 -27.88 35.83 0.20
C GLU A 233 -27.31 37.14 -0.35
N ARG A 234 -26.26 37.07 -1.18
CA ARG A 234 -25.70 38.27 -1.85
C ARG A 234 -26.74 38.98 -2.71
N ASP A 235 -27.47 38.23 -3.56
CA ASP A 235 -28.46 38.79 -4.45
C ASP A 235 -29.63 39.43 -3.67
N ALA A 236 -30.03 38.84 -2.55
CA ALA A 236 -31.02 39.42 -1.64
C ALA A 236 -30.52 40.72 -0.99
N LEU A 237 -29.26 40.76 -0.54
CA LEU A 237 -28.64 41.96 0.01
C LEU A 237 -28.50 43.06 -1.03
N GLU A 238 -28.08 42.74 -2.27
CA GLU A 238 -28.00 43.71 -3.37
C GLU A 238 -29.36 44.29 -3.68
N SER A 239 -30.43 43.50 -3.71
CA SER A 239 -31.80 43.95 -3.89
C SER A 239 -32.24 44.92 -2.79
N GLN A 240 -31.96 44.60 -1.51
CA GLN A 240 -32.28 45.48 -0.37
C GLN A 240 -31.51 46.81 -0.46
N VAL A 241 -30.22 46.75 -0.82
CA VAL A 241 -29.41 47.96 -0.98
C VAL A 241 -29.98 48.85 -2.07
N ARG A 242 -30.35 48.28 -3.23
CA ARG A 242 -30.97 49.03 -4.35
C ARG A 242 -32.29 49.67 -3.93
N GLU A 243 -33.16 48.93 -3.25
CA GLU A 243 -34.44 49.45 -2.76
C GLU A 243 -34.25 50.59 -1.75
N ARG A 244 -33.34 50.41 -0.78
CA ARG A 244 -33.03 51.46 0.20
C ARG A 244 -32.42 52.68 -0.46
N THR A 245 -31.53 52.53 -1.44
CA THR A 245 -30.93 53.65 -2.16
C THR A 245 -31.97 54.39 -2.97
N ALA A 246 -32.87 53.65 -3.63
CA ALA A 246 -33.99 54.30 -4.36
C ALA A 246 -34.89 55.13 -3.44
N ARG A 247 -35.27 54.58 -2.28
CA ARG A 247 -36.08 55.31 -1.29
C ARG A 247 -35.36 56.55 -0.71
N LEU A 248 -34.06 56.46 -0.47
CA LEU A 248 -33.24 57.60 -0.03
C LEU A 248 -33.17 58.68 -1.10
N THR A 249 -33.01 58.29 -2.35
CA THR A 249 -32.99 59.22 -3.49
C THR A 249 -34.34 59.93 -3.66
N GLU A 250 -35.45 59.21 -3.54
CA GLU A 250 -36.81 59.76 -3.60
C GLU A 250 -37.03 60.73 -2.44
N LEU A 251 -36.66 60.37 -1.23
CA LEU A 251 -36.77 61.25 -0.05
C LEU A 251 -35.91 62.51 -0.17
N ALA A 252 -34.67 62.37 -0.70
CA ALA A 252 -33.79 63.50 -0.93
C ALA A 252 -34.40 64.48 -1.99
N THR A 253 -34.99 63.96 -3.06
CA THR A 253 -35.65 64.75 -4.09
C THR A 253 -36.87 65.47 -3.50
N TYR A 254 -37.70 64.79 -2.69
CA TYR A 254 -38.83 65.35 -2.01
C TYR A 254 -38.44 66.49 -1.06
N LEU A 255 -37.41 66.28 -0.25
CA LEU A 255 -36.87 67.29 0.68
C LEU A 255 -36.33 68.52 -0.09
N GLN A 256 -35.63 68.29 -1.17
CA GLN A 256 -35.09 69.37 -2.00
C GLN A 256 -36.24 70.23 -2.62
N GLN A 257 -37.29 69.59 -3.12
CA GLN A 257 -38.49 70.32 -3.62
C GLN A 257 -39.18 71.07 -2.49
N ALA A 258 -39.36 70.42 -1.32
CA ALA A 258 -39.99 71.10 -0.19
C ALA A 258 -39.21 72.36 0.27
N VAL A 259 -37.86 72.28 0.26
CA VAL A 259 -36.97 73.40 0.58
C VAL A 259 -37.08 74.51 -0.49
N GLU A 260 -37.16 74.16 -1.78
CA GLU A 260 -37.32 75.12 -2.85
C GLU A 260 -38.72 75.83 -2.84
N ASP A 261 -39.77 75.04 -2.57
CA ASP A 261 -41.10 75.55 -2.39
C ASP A 261 -41.20 76.53 -1.20
N GLU A 262 -40.59 76.17 -0.05
CA GLU A 262 -40.50 77.00 1.14
C GLU A 262 -39.72 78.32 0.83
N ARG A 263 -38.56 78.19 0.15
CA ARG A 263 -37.81 79.37 -0.30
C ARG A 263 -38.64 80.30 -1.26
N ALA A 264 -39.37 79.69 -2.17
CA ALA A 264 -40.23 80.48 -3.06
C ALA A 264 -41.40 81.11 -2.33
N HIS A 265 -41.93 80.41 -1.29
CA HIS A 265 -42.98 80.97 -0.41
C HIS A 265 -42.47 82.17 0.37
N LEU A 266 -41.34 81.96 1.11
CA LEU A 266 -40.69 83.04 1.88
C LEU A 266 -40.27 84.22 1.02
N ALA A 267 -39.77 83.99 -0.21
CA ALA A 267 -39.44 85.08 -1.11
C ALA A 267 -40.69 85.94 -1.53
N ARG A 268 -41.83 85.27 -1.70
CA ARG A 268 -43.10 85.97 -1.98
C ARG A 268 -43.61 86.78 -0.79
N GLU A 269 -43.63 86.18 0.42
CA GLU A 269 -43.99 86.84 1.66
C GLU A 269 -43.11 88.09 1.92
N LEU A 270 -41.78 87.91 1.81
CA LEU A 270 -40.85 89.05 1.91
C LEU A 270 -41.10 90.11 0.89
N HIS A 271 -41.40 89.73 -0.37
CA HIS A 271 -41.72 90.71 -1.44
C HIS A 271 -42.99 91.46 -1.13
N ASP A 272 -44.03 90.76 -0.66
CA ASP A 272 -45.31 91.37 -0.30
C ASP A 272 -45.19 92.28 0.94
N GLU A 273 -44.49 91.82 2.04
CA GLU A 273 -44.25 92.65 3.21
C GLU A 273 -43.40 93.91 2.89
N LEU A 274 -42.28 93.71 2.17
CA LEU A 274 -41.42 94.83 1.78
C LEU A 274 -42.14 95.75 0.84
N GLY A 275 -42.92 95.19 -0.09
CA GLY A 275 -43.76 95.97 -1.01
C GLY A 275 -44.80 96.80 -0.25
N ALA A 276 -45.48 96.26 0.77
CA ALA A 276 -46.42 96.96 1.62
C ALA A 276 -45.74 98.04 2.47
N LEU A 277 -44.59 97.74 3.08
CA LEU A 277 -43.80 98.70 3.81
C LEU A 277 -43.30 99.86 2.99
N LEU A 278 -42.78 99.60 1.80
CA LEU A 278 -42.33 100.60 0.83
C LEU A 278 -43.48 101.46 0.34
N THR A 279 -44.63 100.82 0.11
CA THR A 279 -45.84 101.56 -0.27
C THR A 279 -46.32 102.43 0.87
N ALA A 280 -46.36 101.94 2.12
CA ALA A 280 -46.68 102.69 3.30
C ALA A 280 -45.72 103.89 3.56
N ALA A 281 -44.41 103.61 3.35
CA ALA A 281 -43.35 104.63 3.44
C ALA A 281 -43.55 105.74 2.33
N LYS A 282 -43.78 105.29 1.14
CA LYS A 282 -44.07 106.20 -0.02
C LYS A 282 -45.30 107.04 0.24
N LEU A 283 -46.40 106.51 0.75
CA LEU A 283 -47.58 107.24 1.17
C LEU A 283 -47.34 108.22 2.33
N ASN A 284 -46.52 107.76 3.31
CA ASN A 284 -46.17 108.67 4.40
C ASN A 284 -45.29 109.83 3.95
N VAL A 285 -44.31 109.58 3.06
CA VAL A 285 -43.49 110.59 2.46
C VAL A 285 -44.34 111.52 1.62
N ALA A 286 -45.29 110.99 0.85
CA ALA A 286 -46.25 111.80 0.07
C ALA A 286 -47.15 112.67 0.97
N ARG A 287 -47.59 112.11 2.11
CA ARG A 287 -48.40 112.86 3.13
C ARG A 287 -47.59 113.96 3.79
N VAL A 288 -46.32 113.71 4.08
CA VAL A 288 -45.44 114.76 4.65
C VAL A 288 -45.20 115.81 3.57
N LYS A 289 -44.95 115.45 2.34
CA LYS A 289 -44.74 116.34 1.21
C LYS A 289 -46.00 117.25 0.95
N SER A 290 -47.21 116.75 1.15
CA SER A 290 -48.45 117.50 1.01
C SER A 290 -48.72 118.50 2.13
N LYS A 291 -48.13 118.34 3.30
CA LYS A 291 -48.29 119.19 4.49
C LYS A 291 -47.17 120.23 4.67
N LEU A 292 -46.14 120.19 3.88
CA LEU A 292 -45.06 121.18 3.92
C LEU A 292 -45.49 122.50 3.22
N PRO A 293 -45.28 123.66 3.87
CA PRO A 293 -45.53 124.95 3.32
C PRO A 293 -44.70 125.20 2.05
N LYS A 294 -45.22 125.98 1.12
CA LYS A 294 -44.66 126.24 -0.25
C LYS A 294 -43.29 126.93 -0.22
N ASP A 295 -42.71 127.29 0.92
CA ASP A 295 -41.42 127.99 1.00
C ASP A 295 -40.25 127.09 1.45
N ALA A 296 -40.42 125.80 1.46
CA ALA A 296 -39.35 124.87 1.82
C ALA A 296 -38.88 124.05 0.56
N VAL A 297 -38.34 124.70 -0.44
CA VAL A 297 -37.94 124.12 -1.71
C VAL A 297 -36.70 123.22 -1.53
N ASP A 298 -35.84 123.40 -0.50
CA ASP A 298 -34.55 122.66 -0.26
C ASP A 298 -34.73 121.26 0.36
N VAL A 299 -35.89 120.98 0.99
CA VAL A 299 -36.14 119.64 1.63
C VAL A 299 -36.75 118.63 0.60
N THR A 300 -37.32 119.09 -0.45
CA THR A 300 -37.99 118.25 -1.46
C THR A 300 -36.99 117.55 -2.45
N GLU A 301 -35.79 118.13 -2.64
CA GLU A 301 -34.75 117.59 -3.48
C GLU A 301 -33.99 116.43 -2.84
N ARG A 302 -33.82 116.45 -1.47
CA ARG A 302 -33.16 115.36 -0.67
C ARG A 302 -34.00 114.10 -0.45
N LEU A 303 -35.31 114.15 -0.71
CA LEU A 303 -36.24 113.00 -0.62
C LEU A 303 -36.50 112.25 -1.92
N GLN A 304 -35.82 112.63 -3.02
CA GLN A 304 -35.97 111.94 -4.34
C GLN A 304 -34.80 110.98 -4.69
N HIS A 305 -33.74 110.89 -3.87
CA HIS A 305 -32.69 109.95 -4.02
C HIS A 305 -32.75 108.91 -2.85
#